data_5aa44200cbc9437598981af03915c4a2
#
_entry.id   5aa44200cbc9437598981af03915c4a2
#
_cell.length_a   1.000
_cell.length_b   1.000
_cell.length_c   1.000
_cell.angle_alpha   90.00
_cell.angle_beta   90.00
_cell.angle_gamma   90.00
#
_symmetry.space_group_name_H-M   'P 1'
#
loop_
_entity.id
_entity.type
_entity.pdbx_description
1 polymer ?
#
loop_
_entity_poly.entity_id
_entity_poly.type
_entity_poly.pdbx_seq_one_letter_code
_entity_poly.pdbx_strand_id
1 'polypeptide(L)'
;MLSKNQLGFLYMFLSVCAFSLMDLIVKWSVDYPIGQVLFFRGFFGIIFYLFIIPKERFHNFYKTQRPGLHALRCGSGLIALIAIFIALRQLPLATVVSISFAAPIFTTILSIFLLNEKVGIFRWLAVII
;
A
#
# COMPACT_ATOMS: atom_id res chain seq x y z
N MET A 1 19.45 -6.62 23.15
CA MET A 1 18.35 -7.15 22.30
C MET A 1 17.22 -6.14 22.26
N LEU A 2 16.78 -5.74 21.07
CA LEU A 2 15.66 -4.81 20.92
C LEU A 2 14.36 -5.49 21.39
N SER A 3 13.49 -4.75 22.09
CA SER A 3 12.17 -5.27 22.46
C SER A 3 11.33 -5.50 21.19
N LYS A 4 10.31 -6.39 21.25
CA LYS A 4 9.42 -6.68 20.10
C LYS A 4 8.76 -5.41 19.55
N ASN A 5 8.45 -4.46 20.42
CA ASN A 5 7.87 -3.16 20.02
C ASN A 5 8.87 -2.26 19.29
N GLN A 6 10.13 -2.23 19.74
CA GLN A 6 11.19 -1.46 19.08
C GLN A 6 11.52 -2.04 17.69
N LEU A 7 11.50 -3.36 17.57
CA LEU A 7 11.70 -4.03 16.29
C LEU A 7 10.54 -3.72 15.31
N GLY A 8 9.30 -3.74 15.78
CA GLY A 8 8.12 -3.35 15.00
C GLY A 8 8.20 -1.90 14.51
N PHE A 9 8.61 -0.98 15.39
CA PHE A 9 8.81 0.42 15.03
C PHE A 9 9.89 0.61 13.97
N LEU A 10 11.02 -0.11 14.11
CA LEU A 10 12.11 -0.07 13.13
C LEU A 10 11.65 -0.54 11.74
N TYR A 11 10.92 -1.67 11.68
CA TYR A 11 10.39 -2.17 10.40
C TYR A 11 9.40 -1.18 9.77
N MET A 12 8.54 -0.57 10.57
CA MET A 12 7.60 0.43 10.07
C MET A 12 8.33 1.67 9.53
N PHE A 13 9.34 2.16 10.24
CA PHE A 13 10.16 3.28 9.78
C PHE A 13 10.87 2.98 8.46
N LEU A 14 11.51 1.80 8.36
CA LEU A 14 12.16 1.37 7.11
C LEU A 14 11.17 1.24 5.95
N SER A 15 9.96 0.75 6.22
CA SER A 15 8.88 0.66 5.22
C SER A 15 8.48 2.04 4.71
N VAL A 16 8.29 3.01 5.59
CA VAL A 16 7.94 4.39 5.20
C VAL A 16 9.05 5.02 4.36
N CYS A 17 10.32 4.84 4.74
CA CYS A 17 11.45 5.31 3.96
C CYS A 17 11.49 4.67 2.56
N ALA A 18 11.24 3.37 2.46
CA ALA A 18 11.20 2.66 1.18
C ALA A 18 10.05 3.14 0.29
N PHE A 19 8.87 3.39 0.85
CA PHE A 19 7.74 3.96 0.10
C PHE A 19 8.04 5.38 -0.39
N SER A 20 8.66 6.22 0.45
CA SER A 20 9.04 7.58 0.05
C SER A 20 10.06 7.59 -1.10
N LEU A 21 11.04 6.68 -1.06
CA LEU A 21 11.99 6.49 -2.17
C LEU A 21 11.28 6.01 -3.44
N MET A 22 10.32 5.10 -3.31
CA MET A 22 9.52 4.63 -4.44
C MET A 22 8.74 5.78 -5.08
N ASP A 23 8.07 6.62 -4.30
CA ASP A 23 7.30 7.75 -4.81
C ASP A 23 8.20 8.76 -5.54
N LEU A 24 9.42 8.99 -5.01
CA LEU A 24 10.42 9.83 -5.66
C LEU A 24 10.84 9.27 -7.02
N ILE A 25 11.13 7.96 -7.10
CA ILE A 25 11.51 7.28 -8.35
C ILE A 25 10.38 7.36 -9.38
N VAL A 26 9.14 7.13 -8.95
CA VAL A 26 7.96 7.27 -9.82
C VAL A 26 7.81 8.69 -10.33
N LYS A 27 8.04 9.70 -9.49
CA LYS A 27 8.04 11.11 -9.89
C LYS A 27 9.15 11.40 -10.92
N TRP A 28 10.30 10.79 -10.75
CA TRP A 28 11.44 10.96 -11.69
C TRP A 28 11.21 10.25 -13.02
N SER A 29 10.34 9.23 -13.03
CA SER A 29 10.02 8.44 -14.24
C SER A 29 8.87 9.04 -15.06
N VAL A 30 8.66 10.36 -15.02
CA VAL A 30 7.53 11.04 -15.71
C VAL A 30 7.58 10.83 -17.22
N ASP A 31 8.77 10.75 -17.82
CA ASP A 31 8.97 10.62 -19.26
C ASP A 31 8.60 9.22 -19.80
N TYR A 32 8.48 8.22 -18.95
CA TYR A 32 8.14 6.86 -19.36
C TYR A 32 6.63 6.62 -19.29
N PRO A 33 6.04 5.80 -20.19
CA PRO A 33 4.63 5.42 -20.12
C PRO A 33 4.28 4.78 -18.77
N ILE A 34 3.14 5.16 -18.19
CA ILE A 34 2.68 4.61 -16.90
C ILE A 34 2.62 3.08 -16.93
N GLY A 35 2.13 2.51 -18.03
CA GLY A 35 2.05 1.06 -18.20
C GLY A 35 3.39 0.36 -18.09
N GLN A 36 4.46 0.98 -18.60
CA GLN A 36 5.81 0.43 -18.51
C GLN A 36 6.31 0.42 -17.06
N VAL A 37 6.12 1.50 -16.34
CA VAL A 37 6.53 1.60 -14.92
C VAL A 37 5.76 0.58 -14.06
N LEU A 38 4.45 0.45 -14.29
CA LEU A 38 3.61 -0.54 -13.59
C LEU A 38 4.02 -1.97 -13.93
N PHE A 39 4.33 -2.24 -15.21
CA PHE A 39 4.77 -3.56 -15.65
C PHE A 39 6.07 -3.98 -14.95
N PHE A 40 7.09 -3.13 -14.99
CA PHE A 40 8.36 -3.45 -14.34
C PHE A 40 8.22 -3.59 -12.82
N ARG A 41 7.43 -2.74 -12.18
CA ARG A 41 7.12 -2.87 -10.75
C ARG A 41 6.48 -4.21 -10.43
N GLY A 42 5.47 -4.63 -11.21
CA GLY A 42 4.81 -5.93 -11.03
C GLY A 42 5.76 -7.10 -11.29
N PHE A 43 6.53 -7.02 -12.36
CA PHE A 43 7.49 -8.04 -12.75
C PHE A 43 8.56 -8.27 -11.68
N PHE A 44 9.24 -7.23 -11.25
CA PHE A 44 10.24 -7.34 -10.19
C PHE A 44 9.61 -7.73 -8.85
N GLY A 45 8.38 -7.25 -8.53
CA GLY A 45 7.64 -7.66 -7.36
C GLY A 45 7.38 -9.17 -7.33
N ILE A 46 6.98 -9.76 -8.44
CA ILE A 46 6.78 -11.21 -8.56
C ILE A 46 8.11 -11.96 -8.37
N ILE A 47 9.19 -11.50 -9.01
CA ILE A 47 10.51 -12.13 -8.85
C ILE A 47 10.94 -12.14 -7.39
N PHE A 48 10.90 -10.97 -6.70
CA PHE A 48 11.25 -10.88 -5.28
C PHE A 48 10.37 -11.77 -4.41
N TYR A 49 9.07 -11.82 -4.71
CA TYR A 49 8.13 -12.65 -3.99
C TYR A 49 8.47 -14.14 -4.14
N LEU A 50 8.83 -14.59 -5.33
CA LEU A 50 9.26 -15.98 -5.59
C LEU A 50 10.53 -16.35 -4.82
N PHE A 51 11.46 -15.42 -4.61
CA PHE A 51 12.66 -15.65 -3.81
C PHE A 51 12.39 -15.74 -2.30
N ILE A 52 11.39 -15.01 -1.81
CA ILE A 52 11.09 -14.91 -0.38
C ILE A 52 10.15 -16.04 0.10
N ILE A 53 9.30 -16.58 -0.79
CA ILE A 53 8.34 -17.62 -0.42
C ILE A 53 9.07 -18.94 -0.12
N PRO A 54 8.82 -19.53 1.07
CA PRO A 54 9.24 -20.90 1.36
C PRO A 54 8.61 -21.89 0.38
N LYS A 55 9.42 -22.80 -0.16
CA LYS A 55 8.97 -23.81 -1.14
C LYS A 55 7.76 -24.63 -0.71
N GLU A 56 7.56 -24.81 0.58
CA GLU A 56 6.44 -25.55 1.18
C GLU A 56 5.07 -24.87 0.98
N ARG A 57 5.04 -23.52 0.84
CA ARG A 57 3.81 -22.77 0.60
C ARG A 57 3.42 -22.68 -0.87
N PHE A 58 4.32 -23.03 -1.77
CA PHE A 58 4.08 -22.94 -3.21
C PHE A 58 2.91 -23.83 -3.67
N HIS A 59 2.72 -24.98 -3.04
CA HIS A 59 1.64 -25.94 -3.38
C HIS A 59 0.24 -25.48 -2.96
N ASN A 60 0.13 -24.57 -1.99
CA ASN A 60 -1.14 -24.04 -1.49
C ASN A 60 -1.51 -22.66 -2.01
N PHE A 61 -0.74 -22.13 -2.97
CA PHE A 61 -0.89 -20.78 -3.49
C PHE A 61 -2.25 -20.53 -4.17
N TYR A 62 -2.85 -21.56 -4.74
CA TYR A 62 -4.13 -21.48 -5.46
C TYR A 62 -5.37 -21.67 -4.59
N LYS A 63 -5.20 -22.08 -3.33
CA LYS A 63 -6.34 -22.36 -2.44
C LYS A 63 -6.79 -21.08 -1.74
N THR A 64 -7.60 -20.28 -2.44
CA THR A 64 -8.32 -19.19 -1.78
C THR A 64 -9.75 -19.59 -1.49
N GLN A 65 -10.23 -19.36 -0.26
CA GLN A 65 -11.60 -19.69 0.14
C GLN A 65 -12.64 -18.71 -0.39
N ARG A 66 -12.21 -17.49 -0.79
CA ARG A 66 -13.10 -16.43 -1.27
C ARG A 66 -12.48 -15.68 -2.45
N PRO A 67 -12.51 -16.28 -3.67
CA PRO A 67 -11.84 -15.68 -4.83
C PRO A 67 -12.40 -14.32 -5.24
N GLY A 68 -13.72 -14.09 -5.05
CA GLY A 68 -14.34 -12.81 -5.37
C GLY A 68 -13.82 -11.64 -4.52
N LEU A 69 -13.66 -11.83 -3.21
CA LEU A 69 -13.09 -10.81 -2.33
C LEU A 69 -11.62 -10.54 -2.64
N HIS A 70 -10.89 -11.60 -3.03
CA HIS A 70 -9.49 -11.44 -3.42
C HIS A 70 -9.36 -10.64 -4.72
N ALA A 71 -10.19 -10.94 -5.72
CA ALA A 71 -10.24 -10.20 -6.97
C ALA A 71 -10.63 -8.73 -6.75
N LEU A 72 -11.62 -8.46 -5.89
CA LEU A 72 -12.03 -7.10 -5.54
C LEU A 72 -10.88 -6.32 -4.88
N ARG A 73 -10.17 -6.94 -3.94
CA ARG A 73 -9.00 -6.33 -3.28
C ARG A 73 -7.88 -6.01 -4.27
N CYS A 74 -7.55 -6.95 -5.14
CA CYS A 74 -6.49 -6.76 -6.14
C CYS A 74 -6.91 -5.69 -7.16
N GLY A 75 -8.15 -5.71 -7.63
CA GLY A 75 -8.68 -4.73 -8.57
C GLY A 75 -8.71 -3.31 -8.00
N SER A 76 -9.24 -3.14 -6.79
CA SER A 76 -9.27 -1.84 -6.11
C SER A 76 -7.85 -1.32 -5.82
N GLY A 77 -6.94 -2.20 -5.41
CA GLY A 77 -5.54 -1.84 -5.21
C GLY A 77 -4.83 -1.40 -6.49
N LEU A 78 -5.10 -2.06 -7.62
CA LEU A 78 -4.55 -1.68 -8.92
C LEU A 78 -5.09 -0.31 -9.37
N ILE A 79 -6.38 -0.07 -9.24
CA ILE A 79 -6.99 1.22 -9.57
C ILE A 79 -6.39 2.33 -8.72
N ALA A 80 -6.27 2.13 -7.41
CA ALA A 80 -5.66 3.08 -6.49
C ALA A 80 -4.18 3.38 -6.86
N LEU A 81 -3.43 2.34 -7.23
CA LEU A 81 -2.04 2.48 -7.67
C LEU A 81 -1.91 3.32 -8.94
N ILE A 82 -2.76 3.06 -9.93
CA ILE A 82 -2.80 3.84 -11.18
C ILE A 82 -3.15 5.31 -10.88
N ALA A 83 -4.15 5.54 -10.03
CA ALA A 83 -4.58 6.89 -9.65
C ALA A 83 -3.45 7.67 -8.96
N ILE A 84 -2.74 7.06 -8.01
CA ILE A 84 -1.58 7.67 -7.34
C ILE A 84 -0.47 7.98 -8.35
N PHE A 85 -0.17 7.09 -9.28
CA PHE A 85 0.87 7.32 -10.29
C PHE A 85 0.51 8.46 -11.24
N ILE A 86 -0.77 8.60 -11.61
CA ILE A 86 -1.24 9.75 -12.38
C ILE A 86 -1.08 11.03 -11.57
N ALA A 87 -1.49 11.02 -10.30
CA ALA A 87 -1.37 12.17 -9.42
C ALA A 87 0.10 12.61 -9.22
N LEU A 88 1.01 11.67 -8.99
CA LEU A 88 2.45 11.94 -8.86
C LEU A 88 3.06 12.59 -10.11
N ARG A 89 2.51 12.32 -11.28
CA ARG A 89 2.96 12.94 -12.54
C ARG A 89 2.47 14.37 -12.71
N GLN A 90 1.23 14.64 -12.31
CA GLN A 90 0.57 15.93 -12.55
C GLN A 90 0.78 16.93 -11.41
N LEU A 91 0.91 16.45 -10.17
CA LEU A 91 0.99 17.29 -8.98
C LEU A 91 2.40 17.27 -8.36
N PRO A 92 2.77 18.30 -7.58
CA PRO A 92 3.95 18.28 -6.74
C PRO A 92 3.90 17.10 -5.75
N LEU A 93 5.05 16.46 -5.52
CA LEU A 93 5.15 15.30 -4.62
C LEU A 93 4.56 15.60 -3.23
N ALA A 94 4.89 16.77 -2.66
CA ALA A 94 4.38 17.19 -1.35
C ALA A 94 2.85 17.23 -1.31
N THR A 95 2.19 17.70 -2.37
CA THR A 95 0.73 17.75 -2.46
C THR A 95 0.11 16.34 -2.48
N VAL A 96 0.67 15.42 -3.27
CA VAL A 96 0.18 14.04 -3.34
C VAL A 96 0.31 13.35 -1.98
N VAL A 97 1.46 13.51 -1.32
CA VAL A 97 1.71 12.93 0.01
C VAL A 97 0.74 13.52 1.04
N SER A 98 0.53 14.84 1.03
CA SER A 98 -0.41 15.49 1.96
C SER A 98 -1.84 14.97 1.79
N ILE A 99 -2.31 14.80 0.55
CA ILE A 99 -3.64 14.22 0.27
C ILE A 99 -3.69 12.75 0.74
N SER A 100 -2.61 12.00 0.60
CA SER A 100 -2.54 10.61 1.04
C SER A 100 -2.69 10.45 2.56
N PHE A 101 -2.36 11.47 3.35
CA PHE A 101 -2.63 11.50 4.78
C PHE A 101 -4.13 11.54 5.14
N ALA A 102 -5.01 11.81 4.18
CA ALA A 102 -6.46 11.65 4.39
C ALA A 102 -6.92 10.17 4.38
N ALA A 103 -6.08 9.23 3.92
CA ALA A 103 -6.43 7.81 3.85
C ALA A 103 -6.86 7.21 5.21
N PRO A 104 -6.22 7.50 6.36
CA PRO A 104 -6.69 7.01 7.66
C PRO A 104 -8.10 7.48 8.02
N ILE A 105 -8.49 8.70 7.63
CA ILE A 105 -9.83 9.23 7.84
C ILE A 105 -10.86 8.40 7.08
N PHE A 106 -10.64 8.20 5.78
CA PHE A 106 -11.50 7.38 4.94
C PHE A 106 -11.58 5.93 5.42
N THR A 107 -10.44 5.35 5.82
CA THR A 107 -10.40 3.99 6.35
C THR A 107 -11.23 3.87 7.63
N THR A 108 -11.15 4.85 8.53
CA THR A 108 -11.94 4.85 9.78
C THR A 108 -13.43 4.99 9.49
N ILE A 109 -13.83 5.87 8.58
CA ILE A 109 -15.22 6.03 8.16
C ILE A 109 -15.74 4.73 7.55
N LEU A 110 -15.00 4.13 6.61
CA LEU A 110 -15.39 2.89 5.95
C LEU A 110 -15.49 1.71 6.94
N SER A 111 -14.62 1.65 7.96
CA SER A 111 -14.70 0.58 8.97
C SER A 111 -15.99 0.64 9.77
N ILE A 112 -16.50 1.83 10.07
CA ILE A 112 -17.79 2.00 10.76
C ILE A 112 -18.95 1.50 9.88
N PHE A 113 -18.97 1.91 8.61
CA PHE A 113 -20.09 1.58 7.72
C PHE A 113 -20.07 0.15 7.20
N LEU A 114 -18.90 -0.40 6.86
CA LEU A 114 -18.79 -1.72 6.24
C LEU A 114 -18.61 -2.84 7.26
N LEU A 115 -17.90 -2.57 8.37
CA LEU A 115 -17.58 -3.59 9.37
C LEU A 115 -18.42 -3.45 10.65
N ASN A 116 -19.28 -2.40 10.75
CA ASN A 116 -20.04 -2.06 11.96
C ASN A 116 -19.14 -1.99 13.22
N GLU A 117 -17.88 -1.58 13.06
CA GLU A 117 -16.97 -1.44 14.18
C GLU A 117 -17.31 -0.21 15.02
N LYS A 118 -17.33 -0.39 16.35
CA LYS A 118 -17.43 0.74 17.27
C LYS A 118 -16.05 1.40 17.42
N VAL A 119 -15.86 2.52 16.72
CA VAL A 119 -14.61 3.28 16.79
C VAL A 119 -14.64 4.15 18.05
N GLY A 120 -13.72 3.88 18.98
CA GLY A 120 -13.57 4.67 20.20
C GLY A 120 -13.06 6.08 19.94
N ILE A 121 -13.41 7.02 20.83
CA ILE A 121 -13.02 8.44 20.78
C ILE A 121 -11.52 8.65 20.57
N PHE A 122 -10.68 7.79 21.15
CA PHE A 122 -9.22 7.88 21.00
C PHE A 122 -8.74 7.67 19.55
N ARG A 123 -9.42 6.83 18.75
CA ARG A 123 -9.10 6.65 17.33
C ARG A 123 -9.51 7.87 16.51
N TRP A 124 -10.64 8.50 16.84
CA TRP A 124 -11.05 9.75 16.20
C TRP A 124 -10.07 10.88 16.48
N LEU A 125 -9.61 11.03 17.73
CA LEU A 125 -8.58 12.01 18.08
C LEU A 125 -7.27 11.76 17.32
N ALA A 126 -6.82 10.51 17.21
CA ALA A 126 -5.59 10.17 16.49
C ALA A 126 -5.67 10.37 14.95
N VAL A 127 -6.86 10.51 14.40
CA VAL A 127 -7.09 10.73 12.96
C VAL A 127 -7.24 12.23 12.65
N ILE A 128 -7.61 13.05 13.64
CA ILE A 128 -7.81 14.50 13.50
C ILE A 128 -6.51 15.29 13.79
N ILE A 129 -5.59 14.72 14.59
CA ILE A 129 -4.27 15.29 14.89
C ILE A 129 -3.26 14.93 13.79
#